data_49c3bf97059e2c772c8d5dd98e3dca38
#
_entry.id   49c3bf97059e2c772c8d5dd98e3dca38
#
_cell.length_a   1.000
_cell.length_b   1.000
_cell.length_c   1.000
_cell.angle_alpha   90.00
_cell.angle_beta   90.00
_cell.angle_gamma   90.00
#
_symmetry.space_group_name_H-M   'P 1'
#
loop_
_entity.id
_entity.type
_entity.pdbx_description
1 polymer ?
#
loop_
_entity_poly.entity_id
_entity_poly.type
_entity_poly.pdbx_seq_one_letter_code
_entity_poly.pdbx_strand_id
1 'polypeptide(L)'
;MATGVTDLHGPSIVSSSSTPIALVQAEGLPNLLHELVHAVQAGRLDDDHGIDYTAIPFDLDTAAGRAMLWDELACCVISCAYLRGYGRAARAGSSPAAVQAEVDHWLWEQVEIQPVFYGLQDDPCGFLTRVGALLNEHGPEAHAVLERAYAATERALREAGADPEVAEVAWRPSFHALWPRLLQGHSAAEPR
;
A
#
# COMPACT_ATOMS: atom_id res chain seq x y z
N MET A 1 21.35 25.14 10.63
CA MET A 1 20.98 25.10 9.21
C MET A 1 20.92 23.63 8.80
N ALA A 2 19.74 23.08 8.78
CA ALA A 2 19.56 21.69 8.30
C ALA A 2 19.35 21.76 6.80
N THR A 3 20.32 21.24 6.05
CA THR A 3 20.22 21.03 4.61
C THR A 3 19.29 19.86 4.38
N GLY A 4 18.05 20.16 4.01
CA GLY A 4 17.12 19.15 3.57
C GLY A 4 17.66 18.48 2.31
N VAL A 5 17.97 17.22 2.42
CA VAL A 5 18.11 16.33 1.28
C VAL A 5 16.67 16.07 0.80
N THR A 6 16.32 16.71 -0.29
CA THR A 6 15.10 16.37 -1.04
C THR A 6 15.36 15.03 -1.70
N ASP A 7 15.02 13.96 -1.04
CA ASP A 7 14.94 12.64 -1.66
C ASP A 7 13.71 12.63 -2.57
N LEU A 8 13.94 12.45 -3.87
CA LEU A 8 12.91 12.48 -4.92
C LEU A 8 12.08 11.19 -5.00
N HIS A 9 12.18 10.31 -4.01
CA HIS A 9 11.61 8.97 -4.07
C HIS A 9 10.75 8.67 -2.85
N GLY A 10 9.45 8.92 -2.98
CA GLY A 10 8.40 8.41 -2.12
C GLY A 10 7.97 9.34 -0.97
N PRO A 11 6.72 9.16 -0.51
CA PRO A 11 6.20 9.84 0.67
C PRO A 11 6.95 9.37 1.91
N SER A 12 7.28 10.30 2.80
CA SER A 12 7.93 10.00 4.07
C SER A 12 7.08 10.47 5.24
N ILE A 13 7.01 9.65 6.29
CA ILE A 13 6.41 10.04 7.56
C ILE A 13 7.51 10.64 8.42
N VAL A 14 7.37 11.92 8.77
CA VAL A 14 8.33 12.63 9.63
C VAL A 14 7.61 13.07 10.90
N SER A 15 8.13 12.66 12.07
CA SER A 15 7.65 13.09 13.37
C SER A 15 8.50 14.25 13.90
N SER A 16 7.90 15.23 14.57
CA SER A 16 8.60 16.35 15.21
C SER A 16 8.52 16.31 16.73
N SER A 17 9.61 16.69 17.41
CA SER A 17 9.91 16.47 18.83
C SER A 17 9.10 17.24 19.87
N SER A 18 8.17 18.10 19.50
CA SER A 18 7.44 18.93 20.46
C SER A 18 5.96 18.59 20.63
N THR A 19 5.41 17.90 19.70
CA THR A 19 4.06 17.30 19.75
C THR A 19 4.10 16.13 18.77
N PRO A 20 3.52 14.97 19.06
CA PRO A 20 3.53 13.85 18.13
C PRO A 20 2.64 14.18 16.92
N ILE A 21 3.17 14.99 16.02
CA ILE A 21 2.54 15.30 14.74
C ILE A 21 3.25 14.43 13.71
N ALA A 22 2.57 13.41 13.23
CA ALA A 22 3.00 12.72 12.04
C ALA A 22 2.73 13.63 10.84
N LEU A 23 3.79 14.07 10.14
CA LEU A 23 3.66 14.75 8.88
C LEU A 23 3.65 13.69 7.77
N VAL A 24 2.50 13.52 7.13
CA VAL A 24 2.36 12.66 5.95
C VAL A 24 2.47 13.54 4.71
N GLN A 25 3.52 13.33 3.92
CA GLN A 25 3.66 13.95 2.61
C GLN A 25 3.17 12.96 1.56
N ALA A 26 2.15 13.32 0.81
CA ALA A 26 1.57 12.48 -0.23
C ALA A 26 1.26 13.29 -1.48
N GLU A 27 1.48 12.69 -2.65
CA GLU A 27 1.23 13.33 -3.95
C GLU A 27 -0.25 13.30 -4.37
N GLY A 28 -1.07 12.48 -3.70
CA GLY A 28 -2.49 12.35 -3.98
C GLY A 28 -3.23 11.53 -2.93
N LEU A 29 -4.55 11.43 -3.09
CA LEU A 29 -5.39 10.70 -2.15
C LEU A 29 -5.03 9.21 -2.01
N PRO A 30 -4.69 8.46 -3.08
CA PRO A 30 -4.25 7.07 -2.93
C PRO A 30 -3.02 6.93 -2.05
N ASN A 31 -1.99 7.77 -2.30
CA ASN A 31 -0.76 7.76 -1.51
C ASN A 31 -1.00 8.19 -0.07
N LEU A 32 -1.84 9.20 0.16
CA LEU A 32 -2.22 9.60 1.51
C LEU A 32 -2.85 8.45 2.29
N LEU A 33 -3.78 7.72 1.67
CA LEU A 33 -4.42 6.57 2.32
C LEU A 33 -3.43 5.42 2.54
N HIS A 34 -2.50 5.20 1.62
CA HIS A 34 -1.42 4.22 1.77
C HIS A 34 -0.60 4.52 3.03
N GLU A 35 -0.11 5.75 3.17
CA GLU A 35 0.68 6.17 4.34
C GLU A 35 -0.12 6.13 5.65
N LEU A 36 -1.41 6.44 5.61
CA LEU A 36 -2.27 6.31 6.79
C LEU A 36 -2.42 4.84 7.22
N VAL A 37 -2.46 3.90 6.27
CA VAL A 37 -2.49 2.47 6.60
C VAL A 37 -1.18 2.03 7.25
N HIS A 38 -0.01 2.51 6.77
CA HIS A 38 1.27 2.29 7.43
C HIS A 38 1.26 2.80 8.87
N ALA A 39 0.84 4.04 9.08
CA ALA A 39 0.76 4.64 10.41
C ALA A 39 -0.14 3.82 11.36
N VAL A 40 -1.26 3.30 10.86
CA VAL A 40 -2.17 2.46 11.64
C VAL A 40 -1.55 1.10 11.96
N GLN A 41 -0.82 0.49 11.02
CA GLN A 41 -0.16 -0.80 11.23
C GLN A 41 1.00 -0.70 12.20
N ALA A 42 1.81 0.36 12.10
CA ALA A 42 2.87 0.68 13.06
C ALA A 42 2.30 0.95 14.46
N GLY A 43 1.03 1.33 14.55
CA GLY A 43 0.30 1.62 15.78
C GLY A 43 0.72 2.95 16.36
N ARG A 44 1.86 3.01 17.02
CA ARG A 44 2.38 4.19 17.69
C ARG A 44 3.75 4.54 17.13
N LEU A 45 3.93 5.76 16.68
CA LEU A 45 5.25 6.28 16.37
C LEU A 45 5.92 6.66 17.70
N ASP A 46 6.83 5.80 18.17
CA ASP A 46 7.45 5.95 19.51
C ASP A 46 8.66 6.88 19.50
N ASP A 47 9.14 7.29 18.34
CA ASP A 47 10.28 8.18 18.20
C ASP A 47 10.10 9.23 17.08
N ASP A 48 10.97 10.21 17.08
CA ASP A 48 10.96 11.34 16.14
C ASP A 48 11.75 11.06 14.85
N HIS A 49 12.26 9.85 14.67
CA HIS A 49 13.18 9.55 13.59
C HIS A 49 12.50 9.06 12.31
N GLY A 50 11.19 8.75 12.38
CA GLY A 50 10.46 8.21 11.24
C GLY A 50 10.89 6.77 10.92
N ILE A 51 10.62 6.33 9.68
CA ILE A 51 11.03 5.00 9.21
C ILE A 51 12.42 5.10 8.58
N ASP A 52 13.38 4.37 9.12
CA ASP A 52 14.70 4.22 8.51
C ASP A 52 14.65 3.14 7.42
N TYR A 53 14.41 3.57 6.19
CA TYR A 53 14.38 2.68 5.03
C TYR A 53 15.70 1.95 4.78
N THR A 54 16.84 2.47 5.26
CA THR A 54 18.14 1.80 5.10
C THR A 54 18.29 0.57 5.99
N ALA A 55 17.52 0.51 7.07
CA ALA A 55 17.50 -0.63 7.99
C ALA A 55 16.51 -1.74 7.57
N ILE A 56 15.69 -1.49 6.54
CA ILE A 56 14.69 -2.46 6.09
C ILE A 56 15.35 -3.56 5.25
N PRO A 57 15.11 -4.84 5.55
CA PRO A 57 15.67 -5.94 4.78
C PRO A 57 14.87 -6.16 3.49
N PHE A 58 15.22 -5.44 2.41
CA PHE A 58 14.61 -5.62 1.10
C PHE A 58 15.14 -6.87 0.37
N ASP A 59 14.98 -8.04 0.98
CA ASP A 59 15.41 -9.32 0.42
C ASP A 59 14.24 -10.31 0.39
N LEU A 60 13.71 -10.56 -0.80
CA LEU A 60 12.56 -11.43 -1.03
C LEU A 60 12.82 -12.90 -0.66
N ASP A 61 14.07 -13.31 -0.52
CA ASP A 61 14.43 -14.69 -0.17
C ASP A 61 14.36 -14.92 1.36
N THR A 62 14.35 -13.85 2.14
CA THR A 62 14.25 -13.93 3.60
C THR A 62 12.81 -13.78 4.08
N ALA A 63 12.49 -14.38 5.23
CA ALA A 63 11.18 -14.20 5.87
C ALA A 63 10.93 -12.74 6.28
N ALA A 64 11.97 -12.03 6.72
CA ALA A 64 11.87 -10.63 7.10
C ALA A 64 11.59 -9.73 5.89
N GLY A 65 12.29 -9.93 4.77
CA GLY A 65 12.06 -9.18 3.54
C GLY A 65 10.68 -9.47 2.93
N ARG A 66 10.21 -10.73 3.02
CA ARG A 66 8.83 -11.05 2.60
C ARG A 66 7.79 -10.40 3.50
N ALA A 67 8.01 -10.34 4.82
CA ALA A 67 7.10 -9.67 5.74
C ALA A 67 6.94 -8.18 5.36
N MET A 68 8.05 -7.50 5.06
CA MET A 68 8.01 -6.11 4.58
C MET A 68 7.24 -5.98 3.27
N LEU A 69 7.48 -6.88 2.31
CA LEU A 69 6.72 -6.90 1.05
C LEU A 69 5.21 -7.03 1.31
N TRP A 70 4.81 -7.96 2.19
CA TRP A 70 3.39 -8.16 2.50
C TRP A 70 2.77 -6.97 3.20
N ASP A 71 3.50 -6.29 4.09
CA ASP A 71 3.05 -5.06 4.74
C ASP A 71 2.84 -3.93 3.72
N GLU A 72 3.80 -3.70 2.83
CA GLU A 72 3.70 -2.73 1.75
C GLU A 72 2.53 -3.00 0.80
N LEU A 73 2.41 -4.24 0.33
CA LEU A 73 1.32 -4.64 -0.55
C LEU A 73 -0.05 -4.58 0.16
N ALA A 74 -0.10 -4.82 1.47
CA ALA A 74 -1.32 -4.64 2.23
C ALA A 74 -1.75 -3.17 2.26
N CYS A 75 -0.81 -2.22 2.41
CA CYS A 75 -1.10 -0.79 2.34
C CYS A 75 -1.66 -0.41 0.96
N CYS A 76 -1.05 -0.91 -0.13
CA CYS A 76 -1.57 -0.71 -1.48
C CYS A 76 -3.01 -1.22 -1.65
N VAL A 77 -3.28 -2.43 -1.18
CA VAL A 77 -4.61 -3.06 -1.34
C VAL A 77 -5.67 -2.37 -0.49
N ILE A 78 -5.36 -2.07 0.78
CA ILE A 78 -6.31 -1.46 1.71
C ILE A 78 -6.65 -0.03 1.29
N SER A 79 -5.66 0.78 0.91
CA SER A 79 -5.91 2.12 0.40
C SER A 79 -6.86 2.08 -0.82
N CYS A 80 -6.64 1.16 -1.76
CA CYS A 80 -7.53 0.96 -2.90
C CYS A 80 -8.93 0.49 -2.51
N ALA A 81 -9.05 -0.35 -1.47
CA ALA A 81 -10.35 -0.81 -0.98
C ALA A 81 -11.19 0.35 -0.43
N TYR A 82 -10.58 1.23 0.36
CA TYR A 82 -11.24 2.45 0.87
C TYR A 82 -11.53 3.45 -0.25
N LEU A 83 -10.61 3.68 -1.17
CA LEU A 83 -10.83 4.55 -2.32
C LEU A 83 -12.00 4.08 -3.19
N ARG A 84 -12.13 2.77 -3.40
CA ARG A 84 -13.28 2.22 -4.13
C ARG A 84 -14.60 2.53 -3.45
N GLY A 85 -14.65 2.44 -2.12
CA GLY A 85 -15.82 2.81 -1.33
C GLY A 85 -16.19 4.29 -1.51
N TYR A 86 -15.20 5.16 -1.40
CA TYR A 86 -15.35 6.61 -1.57
C TYR A 86 -15.72 6.99 -3.01
N GLY A 87 -15.03 6.44 -4.01
CA GLY A 87 -15.31 6.70 -5.42
C GLY A 87 -16.74 6.29 -5.82
N ARG A 88 -17.21 5.17 -5.30
CA ARG A 88 -18.59 4.68 -5.53
C ARG A 88 -19.64 5.61 -4.92
N ALA A 89 -19.38 6.16 -3.75
CA ALA A 89 -20.28 7.10 -3.07
C ALA A 89 -20.24 8.51 -3.71
N ALA A 90 -19.06 8.95 -4.16
CA ALA A 90 -18.88 10.29 -4.73
C ALA A 90 -19.34 10.40 -6.20
N ARG A 91 -19.36 9.29 -6.94
CA ARG A 91 -19.68 9.25 -8.38
C ARG A 91 -20.95 8.45 -8.65
N ALA A 92 -22.05 8.88 -8.07
CA ALA A 92 -23.35 8.34 -8.41
C ALA A 92 -23.56 8.42 -9.94
N GLY A 93 -23.57 7.27 -10.62
CA GLY A 93 -23.72 7.17 -12.07
C GLY A 93 -22.52 6.58 -12.82
N SER A 94 -21.36 6.39 -12.18
CA SER A 94 -20.23 5.66 -12.78
C SER A 94 -20.58 4.18 -12.95
N SER A 95 -20.20 3.60 -14.08
CA SER A 95 -20.37 2.16 -14.28
C SER A 95 -19.43 1.36 -13.35
N PRO A 96 -19.81 0.15 -12.93
CA PRO A 96 -18.93 -0.71 -12.14
C PRO A 96 -17.57 -0.97 -12.81
N ALA A 97 -17.54 -1.03 -14.14
CA ALA A 97 -16.31 -1.21 -14.90
C ALA A 97 -15.39 0.04 -14.81
N ALA A 98 -15.95 1.25 -14.87
CA ALA A 98 -15.18 2.47 -14.72
C ALA A 98 -14.57 2.60 -13.32
N VAL A 99 -15.36 2.27 -12.27
CA VAL A 99 -14.87 2.24 -10.88
C VAL A 99 -13.74 1.22 -10.73
N GLN A 100 -13.87 0.05 -11.35
CA GLN A 100 -12.84 -0.98 -11.26
C GLN A 100 -11.56 -0.58 -12.00
N ALA A 101 -11.66 0.03 -13.19
CA ALA A 101 -10.51 0.51 -13.94
C ALA A 101 -9.73 1.60 -13.16
N GLU A 102 -10.43 2.48 -12.45
CA GLU A 102 -9.83 3.48 -11.58
C GLU A 102 -9.07 2.83 -10.40
N VAL A 103 -9.66 1.82 -9.76
CA VAL A 103 -9.00 1.06 -8.68
C VAL A 103 -7.77 0.32 -9.18
N ASP A 104 -7.86 -0.30 -10.36
CA ASP A 104 -6.72 -1.01 -10.96
C ASP A 104 -5.57 -0.05 -11.28
N HIS A 105 -5.89 1.15 -11.75
CA HIS A 105 -4.90 2.21 -12.00
C HIS A 105 -4.23 2.65 -10.68
N TRP A 106 -4.98 2.96 -9.65
CA TRP A 106 -4.43 3.35 -8.34
C TRP A 106 -3.58 2.25 -7.71
N LEU A 107 -3.99 1.00 -7.82
CA LEU A 107 -3.19 -0.12 -7.33
C LEU A 107 -1.88 -0.22 -8.10
N TRP A 108 -1.93 -0.03 -9.41
CA TRP A 108 -0.73 -0.03 -10.25
C TRP A 108 0.23 1.09 -9.85
N GLU A 109 -0.22 2.33 -9.73
CA GLU A 109 0.61 3.48 -9.34
C GLU A 109 1.36 3.25 -8.02
N GLN A 110 0.78 2.51 -7.07
CA GLN A 110 1.41 2.21 -5.81
C GLN A 110 2.37 1.00 -5.88
N VAL A 111 2.08 0.03 -6.73
CA VAL A 111 2.90 -1.18 -6.87
C VAL A 111 4.10 -0.96 -7.80
N GLU A 112 3.99 -0.08 -8.79
CA GLU A 112 5.05 0.15 -9.78
C GLU A 112 6.34 0.74 -9.20
N ILE A 113 6.27 1.38 -8.04
CA ILE A 113 7.45 1.91 -7.34
C ILE A 113 8.18 0.83 -6.52
N GLN A 114 7.51 -0.26 -6.16
CA GLN A 114 8.06 -1.29 -5.28
C GLN A 114 9.33 -1.97 -5.83
N PRO A 115 9.47 -2.25 -7.14
CA PRO A 115 10.68 -2.84 -7.69
C PRO A 115 11.96 -2.12 -7.32
N VAL A 116 11.92 -0.78 -7.14
CA VAL A 116 13.08 0.05 -6.79
C VAL A 116 13.71 -0.42 -5.47
N PHE A 117 12.91 -0.72 -4.46
CA PHE A 117 13.38 -1.15 -3.14
C PHE A 117 14.05 -2.52 -3.17
N TYR A 118 13.73 -3.35 -4.16
CA TYR A 118 14.26 -4.70 -4.31
C TYR A 118 15.36 -4.79 -5.39
N GLY A 119 15.83 -3.64 -5.90
CA GLY A 119 16.86 -3.61 -6.97
C GLY A 119 16.37 -4.14 -8.31
N LEU A 120 15.07 -4.11 -8.56
CA LEU A 120 14.39 -4.60 -9.77
C LEU A 120 13.74 -3.46 -10.58
N GLN A 121 14.21 -2.23 -10.42
CA GLN A 121 13.68 -1.05 -11.12
C GLN A 121 13.69 -1.18 -12.64
N ASP A 122 14.67 -1.93 -13.17
CA ASP A 122 14.83 -2.15 -14.63
C ASP A 122 14.04 -3.39 -15.11
N ASP A 123 13.42 -4.14 -14.21
CA ASP A 123 12.62 -5.33 -14.52
C ASP A 123 11.33 -5.42 -13.68
N PRO A 124 10.37 -4.49 -13.87
CA PRO A 124 9.08 -4.53 -13.15
C PRO A 124 8.29 -5.81 -13.40
N CYS A 125 8.37 -6.36 -14.61
CA CYS A 125 7.75 -7.65 -14.96
C CYS A 125 8.32 -8.80 -14.16
N GLY A 126 9.65 -8.84 -14.02
CA GLY A 126 10.35 -9.82 -13.19
C GLY A 126 9.93 -9.72 -11.73
N PHE A 127 9.82 -8.50 -11.20
CA PHE A 127 9.31 -8.26 -9.85
C PHE A 127 7.90 -8.83 -9.67
N LEU A 128 6.96 -8.45 -10.55
CA LEU A 128 5.58 -8.93 -10.46
C LEU A 128 5.48 -10.46 -10.57
N THR A 129 6.27 -11.05 -11.46
CA THR A 129 6.34 -12.50 -11.63
C THR A 129 6.87 -13.18 -10.37
N ARG A 130 7.94 -12.64 -9.77
CA ARG A 130 8.53 -13.16 -8.55
C ARG A 130 7.55 -13.07 -7.36
N VAL A 131 6.89 -11.93 -7.19
CA VAL A 131 5.86 -11.77 -6.15
C VAL A 131 4.70 -12.75 -6.36
N GLY A 132 4.27 -12.96 -7.61
CA GLY A 132 3.27 -13.98 -7.93
C GLY A 132 3.70 -15.40 -7.52
N ALA A 133 4.96 -15.76 -7.74
CA ALA A 133 5.51 -17.03 -7.27
C ALA A 133 5.54 -17.14 -5.74
N LEU A 134 5.96 -16.07 -5.06
CA LEU A 134 5.96 -16.00 -3.59
C LEU A 134 4.54 -16.09 -3.01
N LEU A 135 3.54 -15.49 -3.64
CA LEU A 135 2.15 -15.62 -3.24
C LEU A 135 1.66 -17.07 -3.34
N ASN A 136 2.11 -17.83 -4.34
CA ASN A 136 1.78 -19.24 -4.46
C ASN A 136 2.46 -20.09 -3.38
N GLU A 137 3.70 -19.77 -3.01
CA GLU A 137 4.49 -20.50 -2.03
C GLU A 137 4.15 -20.10 -0.59
N HIS A 138 3.99 -18.79 -0.33
CA HIS A 138 3.82 -18.20 0.99
C HIS A 138 2.45 -17.51 1.16
N GLY A 139 1.45 -17.86 0.38
CA GLY A 139 0.12 -17.24 0.39
C GLY A 139 -0.55 -17.15 1.75
N PRO A 140 -0.49 -18.18 2.63
CA PRO A 140 -1.04 -18.08 3.99
C PRO A 140 -0.37 -16.99 4.84
N GLU A 141 0.95 -16.77 4.69
CA GLU A 141 1.70 -15.72 5.37
C GLU A 141 1.22 -14.34 4.89
N ALA A 142 1.18 -14.13 3.59
CA ALA A 142 0.69 -12.90 2.97
C ALA A 142 -0.77 -12.59 3.37
N HIS A 143 -1.65 -13.59 3.34
CA HIS A 143 -3.04 -13.45 3.75
C HIS A 143 -3.17 -13.03 5.22
N ALA A 144 -2.38 -13.63 6.12
CA ALA A 144 -2.41 -13.28 7.54
C ALA A 144 -1.98 -11.82 7.79
N VAL A 145 -1.00 -11.31 7.03
CA VAL A 145 -0.60 -9.89 7.08
C VAL A 145 -1.76 -9.00 6.63
N LEU A 146 -2.35 -9.28 5.48
CA LEU A 146 -3.44 -8.49 4.92
C LEU A 146 -4.66 -8.43 5.87
N GLU A 147 -5.05 -9.56 6.46
CA GLU A 147 -6.19 -9.60 7.40
C GLU A 147 -5.91 -8.81 8.68
N ARG A 148 -4.67 -8.89 9.22
CA ARG A 148 -4.29 -8.06 10.38
C ARG A 148 -4.34 -6.56 10.04
N ALA A 149 -3.89 -6.19 8.85
CA ALA A 149 -3.88 -4.81 8.39
C ALA A 149 -5.32 -4.27 8.20
N TYR A 150 -6.23 -5.05 7.62
CA TYR A 150 -7.66 -4.69 7.56
C TYR A 150 -8.24 -4.49 8.96
N ALA A 151 -8.03 -5.44 9.87
CA ALA A 151 -8.56 -5.36 11.22
C ALA A 151 -8.01 -4.15 12.00
N ALA A 152 -6.74 -3.82 11.83
CA ALA A 152 -6.12 -2.64 12.43
C ALA A 152 -6.72 -1.34 11.88
N THR A 153 -6.88 -1.25 10.55
CA THR A 153 -7.44 -0.06 9.90
C THR A 153 -8.90 0.16 10.29
N GLU A 154 -9.71 -0.89 10.29
CA GLU A 154 -11.12 -0.81 10.72
C GLU A 154 -11.24 -0.38 12.18
N ARG A 155 -10.40 -0.92 13.06
CA ARG A 155 -10.38 -0.54 14.48
C ARG A 155 -10.00 0.93 14.65
N ALA A 156 -8.92 1.39 14.00
CA ALA A 156 -8.47 2.77 14.09
C ALA A 156 -9.53 3.76 13.60
N LEU A 157 -10.22 3.45 12.50
CA LEU A 157 -11.32 4.27 11.99
C LEU A 157 -12.49 4.34 12.96
N ARG A 158 -12.88 3.21 13.59
CA ARG A 158 -13.93 3.18 14.61
C ARG A 158 -13.54 3.99 15.86
N GLU A 159 -12.29 3.86 16.30
CA GLU A 159 -11.76 4.63 17.43
C GLU A 159 -11.69 6.14 17.13
N ALA A 160 -11.47 6.50 15.87
CA ALA A 160 -11.56 7.88 15.38
C ALA A 160 -12.99 8.39 15.20
N GLY A 161 -14.00 7.57 15.44
CA GLY A 161 -15.43 7.94 15.35
C GLY A 161 -16.01 7.87 13.95
N ALA A 162 -15.39 7.13 13.03
CA ALA A 162 -15.98 6.90 11.72
C ALA A 162 -17.25 6.05 11.83
N ASP A 163 -18.22 6.34 10.95
CA ASP A 163 -19.41 5.52 10.83
C ASP A 163 -19.03 4.06 10.51
N PRO A 164 -19.77 3.07 11.06
CA PRO A 164 -19.48 1.65 10.81
C PRO A 164 -19.41 1.28 9.32
N GLU A 165 -20.28 1.88 8.49
CA GLU A 165 -20.29 1.66 7.03
C GLU A 165 -19.04 2.24 6.32
N VAL A 166 -18.37 3.22 6.94
CA VAL A 166 -17.11 3.79 6.44
C VAL A 166 -15.94 2.99 6.98
N ALA A 167 -15.97 2.60 8.24
CA ALA A 167 -14.90 1.85 8.88
C ALA A 167 -14.74 0.45 8.27
N GLU A 168 -15.84 -0.21 7.93
CA GLU A 168 -15.86 -1.56 7.38
C GLU A 168 -16.01 -1.54 5.85
N VAL A 169 -14.95 -1.92 5.14
CA VAL A 169 -14.99 -1.96 3.68
C VAL A 169 -15.73 -3.21 3.19
N ALA A 170 -16.75 -2.99 2.36
CA ALA A 170 -17.53 -4.07 1.75
C ALA A 170 -16.74 -4.89 0.71
N TRP A 171 -15.69 -4.31 0.12
CA TRP A 171 -14.84 -4.96 -0.85
C TRP A 171 -13.46 -5.20 -0.24
N ARG A 172 -13.17 -6.45 0.07
CA ARG A 172 -11.90 -6.90 0.69
C ARG A 172 -11.21 -7.89 -0.24
N PRO A 173 -10.51 -7.42 -1.27
CA PRO A 173 -9.81 -8.32 -2.17
C PRO A 173 -8.60 -8.95 -1.49
N SER A 174 -8.29 -10.18 -1.87
CA SER A 174 -7.02 -10.82 -1.52
C SER A 174 -5.94 -10.50 -2.54
N PHE A 175 -4.66 -10.70 -2.17
CA PHE A 175 -3.56 -10.60 -3.13
C PHE A 175 -3.76 -11.52 -4.34
N HIS A 176 -4.19 -12.76 -4.12
CA HIS A 176 -4.46 -13.71 -5.21
C HIS A 176 -5.54 -13.25 -6.19
N ALA A 177 -6.51 -12.47 -5.73
CA ALA A 177 -7.56 -11.93 -6.59
C ALA A 177 -7.07 -10.74 -7.46
N LEU A 178 -6.11 -9.97 -6.95
CA LEU A 178 -5.61 -8.77 -7.61
C LEU A 178 -4.38 -9.03 -8.49
N TRP A 179 -3.48 -9.90 -8.07
CA TRP A 179 -2.18 -10.08 -8.69
C TRP A 179 -2.23 -10.47 -10.17
N PRO A 180 -3.09 -11.42 -10.60
CA PRO A 180 -3.25 -11.74 -12.03
C PRO A 180 -3.69 -10.55 -12.89
N ARG A 181 -4.43 -9.61 -12.30
CA ARG A 181 -4.90 -8.41 -13.00
C ARG A 181 -3.77 -7.41 -13.23
N LEU A 182 -2.89 -7.24 -12.24
CA LEU A 182 -1.69 -6.43 -12.36
C LEU A 182 -0.77 -6.96 -13.46
N LEU A 183 -0.52 -8.26 -13.49
CA LEU A 183 0.27 -8.91 -14.54
C LEU A 183 -0.32 -8.70 -15.93
N GLN A 184 -1.64 -8.83 -16.09
CA GLN A 184 -2.31 -8.63 -17.38
C GLN A 184 -2.27 -7.17 -17.83
N GLY A 185 -2.49 -6.23 -16.90
CA GLY A 185 -2.45 -4.79 -17.16
C GLY A 185 -1.08 -4.35 -17.65
N HIS A 186 -0.02 -4.83 -17.00
CA HIS A 186 1.36 -4.50 -17.37
C HIS A 186 1.73 -5.06 -18.76
N SER A 187 1.39 -6.33 -19.05
CA SER A 187 1.66 -6.93 -20.35
C SER A 187 0.96 -6.23 -21.52
N ALA A 188 -0.14 -5.53 -21.25
CA ALA A 188 -0.87 -4.77 -22.27
C ALA A 188 -0.30 -3.35 -22.50
N ALA A 189 0.47 -2.83 -21.56
CA ALA A 189 1.04 -1.48 -21.58
C ALA A 189 2.44 -1.43 -22.25
N GLU A 190 3.12 -2.56 -22.46
CA GLU A 190 4.38 -2.57 -23.19
C GLU A 190 4.13 -2.22 -24.67
N PRO A 191 4.74 -1.14 -25.22
CA PRO A 191 4.67 -0.82 -26.62
C PRO A 191 5.41 -1.90 -27.41
N ARG A 192 4.70 -2.48 -28.37
CA ARG A 192 5.29 -3.39 -29.38
C ARG A 192 6.22 -2.64 -30.32
#